data_299711a0d96c8bbafa95a9f2e61a51ae
#
_entry.id   299711a0d96c8bbafa95a9f2e61a51ae
#
_cell.length_a   1.000
_cell.length_b   1.000
_cell.length_c   1.000
_cell.angle_alpha   90.00
_cell.angle_beta   90.00
_cell.angle_gamma   90.00
#
_symmetry.space_group_name_H-M   'P 1'
#
loop_
_entity.id
_entity.type
_entity.pdbx_description
1 polymer ?
#
loop_
_entity_poly.entity_id
_entity_poly.type
_entity_poly.pdbx_seq_one_letter_code
_entity_poly.pdbx_strand_id
1 'polypeptide(L)'
;MKKATWRKHHKWLGLVLGFFLIMFCISGVMLNHPSLITQYSISRAYLPKDYEYKKWDKGLLRGTLKWNNHVIAYGYNGLWLTDSLGQHFSDFNRGLPTDADARNIRGIAETPSHQLFMASQYELYTLTSHHTWKKIPLSNGEEERLSDITTKGDSLIVTSRSYIYLLVKPYQTYQKITLEKPTNYDGKVSLFSTVWQLHSGALFGFVGKLIADGIGIALFFLTISGFVFWFILKRKRQGSSKLASRWLRWHNYIGRISIALTLFLCFTGWLLRPPGLIAIASARVPAVPFSTMDTDNPWNDGLRALRYDRVKKDWLLYTSEGFYAIKDLMAAPTPVLHHPPVSVMGVNVMQQTVDGVWLIGSFSGMYEWDRQHGTLIDHFTHQAAQPTKGIPFGTHAVAGYSHDFICGEVIADYKTGCDNLPQPHW
;
A
#
# COMPACT_ATOMS: atom_id res chain seq x y z
N MET A 1 33.65 -26.56 -17.29
CA MET A 1 34.20 -26.43 -15.90
C MET A 1 34.18 -27.79 -15.21
N LYS A 2 35.24 -28.12 -14.42
CA LYS A 2 35.35 -29.39 -13.69
C LYS A 2 34.32 -29.40 -12.52
N LYS A 3 33.69 -30.56 -12.23
CA LYS A 3 32.72 -30.75 -11.15
C LYS A 3 33.19 -30.24 -9.78
N ALA A 4 34.47 -30.32 -9.50
CA ALA A 4 35.09 -29.81 -8.28
C ALA A 4 35.03 -28.26 -8.18
N THR A 5 35.17 -27.56 -9.30
CA THR A 5 35.13 -26.09 -9.37
C THR A 5 33.71 -25.59 -9.04
N TRP A 6 32.65 -26.22 -9.60
CA TRP A 6 31.26 -25.91 -9.28
C TRP A 6 30.95 -26.09 -7.81
N ARG A 7 31.40 -27.18 -7.19
CA ARG A 7 31.21 -27.41 -5.74
C ARG A 7 31.93 -26.36 -4.89
N LYS A 8 33.11 -25.90 -5.32
CA LYS A 8 33.86 -24.84 -4.64
C LYS A 8 33.08 -23.50 -4.69
N HIS A 9 32.61 -23.11 -5.88
CA HIS A 9 31.83 -21.89 -6.05
C HIS A 9 30.50 -21.94 -5.25
N HIS A 10 29.72 -23.02 -5.38
CA HIS A 10 28.50 -23.21 -4.63
C HIS A 10 28.71 -23.11 -3.10
N LYS A 11 29.76 -23.74 -2.59
CA LYS A 11 30.11 -23.66 -1.17
C LYS A 11 30.40 -22.22 -0.73
N TRP A 12 31.28 -21.52 -1.43
CA TRP A 12 31.68 -20.18 -0.98
C TRP A 12 30.60 -19.13 -1.19
N LEU A 13 29.91 -19.16 -2.31
CA LEU A 13 28.75 -18.30 -2.54
C LEU A 13 27.63 -18.59 -1.53
N GLY A 14 27.33 -19.85 -1.26
CA GLY A 14 26.33 -20.24 -0.28
C GLY A 14 26.67 -19.78 1.14
N LEU A 15 27.94 -19.82 1.54
CA LEU A 15 28.39 -19.32 2.85
C LEU A 15 28.30 -17.78 2.95
N VAL A 16 28.72 -17.05 1.91
CA VAL A 16 28.69 -15.58 1.90
C VAL A 16 27.26 -15.05 1.82
N LEU A 17 26.44 -15.62 0.94
CA LEU A 17 25.07 -15.17 0.73
C LEU A 17 24.06 -15.80 1.70
N GLY A 18 24.46 -16.83 2.45
CA GLY A 18 23.55 -17.60 3.29
C GLY A 18 22.85 -16.79 4.36
N PHE A 19 23.53 -15.82 4.96
CA PHE A 19 22.92 -14.90 5.92
C PHE A 19 21.77 -14.11 5.29
N PHE A 20 21.97 -13.52 4.12
CA PHE A 20 20.95 -12.78 3.40
C PHE A 20 19.80 -13.69 2.95
N LEU A 21 20.10 -14.93 2.51
CA LEU A 21 19.08 -15.90 2.13
C LEU A 21 18.18 -16.26 3.31
N ILE A 22 18.76 -16.50 4.50
CA ILE A 22 17.98 -16.77 5.71
C ILE A 22 17.05 -15.59 6.00
N MET A 23 17.57 -14.36 5.99
CA MET A 23 16.80 -13.14 6.22
C MET A 23 15.66 -13.00 5.20
N PHE A 24 15.93 -13.22 3.91
CA PHE A 24 14.90 -13.13 2.86
C PHE A 24 13.84 -14.23 2.97
N CYS A 25 14.22 -15.46 3.34
CA CYS A 25 13.26 -16.53 3.55
C CYS A 25 12.30 -16.22 4.70
N ILE A 26 12.84 -15.77 5.85
CA ILE A 26 12.02 -15.41 7.02
C ILE A 26 11.11 -14.22 6.68
N SER A 27 11.68 -13.13 6.16
CA SER A 27 10.90 -11.93 5.84
C SER A 27 9.89 -12.18 4.72
N GLY A 28 10.19 -13.01 3.73
CA GLY A 28 9.28 -13.37 2.65
C GLY A 28 8.04 -14.08 3.16
N VAL A 29 8.20 -15.10 4.01
CA VAL A 29 7.07 -15.79 4.64
C VAL A 29 6.26 -14.84 5.53
N MET A 30 6.93 -14.00 6.34
CA MET A 30 6.23 -13.01 7.16
C MET A 30 5.40 -12.02 6.33
N LEU A 31 5.95 -11.52 5.23
CA LEU A 31 5.25 -10.58 4.34
C LEU A 31 4.08 -11.20 3.57
N ASN A 32 4.09 -12.52 3.37
CA ASN A 32 2.96 -13.25 2.80
C ASN A 32 1.78 -13.36 3.76
N HIS A 33 2.03 -13.23 5.07
CA HIS A 33 1.04 -13.34 6.13
C HIS A 33 1.04 -12.10 7.04
N PRO A 34 0.74 -10.90 6.51
CA PRO A 34 0.82 -9.66 7.27
C PRO A 34 -0.04 -9.66 8.53
N SER A 35 -1.21 -10.29 8.52
CA SER A 35 -2.09 -10.40 9.68
C SER A 35 -1.46 -11.07 10.90
N LEU A 36 -0.42 -11.91 10.70
CA LEU A 36 0.32 -12.53 11.82
C LEU A 36 1.28 -11.56 12.51
N ILE A 37 1.69 -10.48 11.84
CA ILE A 37 2.70 -9.55 12.35
C ILE A 37 2.16 -8.16 12.65
N THR A 38 1.09 -7.71 11.98
CA THR A 38 0.51 -6.35 12.15
C THR A 38 -0.06 -6.12 13.54
N GLN A 39 -0.47 -7.18 14.23
CA GLN A 39 -0.97 -7.11 15.62
C GLN A 39 0.15 -6.93 16.68
N TYR A 40 1.41 -7.09 16.31
CA TYR A 40 2.54 -6.88 17.21
C TYR A 40 3.18 -5.52 16.96
N SER A 41 3.25 -4.68 17.99
CA SER A 41 4.02 -3.44 17.97
C SER A 41 5.36 -3.61 18.68
N ILE A 42 6.42 -3.09 18.07
CA ILE A 42 7.77 -3.07 18.64
C ILE A 42 8.13 -1.60 18.89
N SER A 43 8.68 -1.31 20.07
CA SER A 43 9.15 0.04 20.38
C SER A 43 10.22 0.48 19.36
N ARG A 44 10.06 1.68 18.83
CA ARG A 44 11.04 2.28 17.90
C ARG A 44 12.39 2.54 18.53
N ALA A 45 12.48 2.57 19.87
CA ALA A 45 13.74 2.67 20.58
C ALA A 45 14.74 1.53 20.26
N TYR A 46 14.23 0.38 19.76
CA TYR A 46 15.06 -0.74 19.31
C TYR A 46 15.49 -0.66 17.84
N LEU A 47 14.99 0.35 17.09
CA LEU A 47 15.30 0.50 15.67
C LEU A 47 16.44 1.52 15.47
N PRO A 48 17.17 1.46 14.34
CA PRO A 48 18.10 2.51 13.96
C PRO A 48 17.41 3.88 13.90
N LYS A 49 18.15 4.95 14.20
CA LYS A 49 17.63 6.34 14.25
C LYS A 49 16.91 6.80 12.98
N ASP A 50 17.23 6.22 11.83
CA ASP A 50 16.56 6.52 10.55
C ASP A 50 15.10 6.06 10.50
N TYR A 51 14.69 5.18 11.44
CA TYR A 51 13.30 4.72 11.59
C TYR A 51 12.50 5.54 12.61
N GLU A 52 13.11 6.47 13.31
CA GLU A 52 12.40 7.43 14.14
C GLU A 52 11.49 8.32 13.27
N TYR A 53 10.34 8.68 13.82
CA TYR A 53 9.48 9.67 13.20
C TYR A 53 10.00 11.08 13.51
N LYS A 54 10.04 11.91 12.47
CA LYS A 54 10.49 13.32 12.62
C LYS A 54 9.54 14.22 11.85
N LYS A 55 9.06 15.29 12.50
CA LYS A 55 8.30 16.35 11.83
C LYS A 55 7.11 15.83 10.98
N TRP A 56 6.41 14.79 11.42
CA TRP A 56 5.30 14.19 10.69
C TRP A 56 5.69 13.52 9.35
N ASP A 57 6.92 13.06 9.21
CA ASP A 57 7.43 12.34 8.05
C ASP A 57 6.76 10.97 7.83
N LYS A 58 7.14 10.27 6.76
CA LYS A 58 6.76 8.86 6.46
C LYS A 58 5.25 8.61 6.42
N GLY A 59 4.46 9.66 6.12
CA GLY A 59 3.00 9.57 6.02
C GLY A 59 2.26 9.55 7.37
N LEU A 60 2.89 10.01 8.44
CA LEU A 60 2.22 10.23 9.72
C LEU A 60 1.09 11.25 9.60
N LEU A 61 1.28 12.27 8.77
CA LEU A 61 0.22 13.17 8.34
C LEU A 61 -0.13 12.85 6.88
N ARG A 62 -1.34 12.36 6.66
CA ARG A 62 -1.95 12.21 5.32
C ARG A 62 -2.91 13.33 5.01
N GLY A 63 -3.65 13.77 6.00
CA GLY A 63 -4.63 14.81 5.86
C GLY A 63 -5.20 15.22 7.20
N THR A 64 -6.09 16.18 7.14
CA THR A 64 -6.80 16.70 8.29
C THR A 64 -8.28 16.84 8.00
N LEU A 65 -9.06 17.07 9.05
CA LEU A 65 -10.46 17.47 8.98
C LEU A 65 -10.72 18.49 10.09
N LYS A 66 -11.27 19.64 9.72
CA LYS A 66 -11.77 20.60 10.68
C LYS A 66 -13.05 20.10 11.31
N TRP A 67 -13.06 19.94 12.64
CA TRP A 67 -14.16 19.38 13.38
C TRP A 67 -14.46 20.25 14.63
N ASN A 68 -15.63 20.86 14.65
CA ASN A 68 -15.94 21.90 15.62
C ASN A 68 -14.86 23.01 15.64
N ASN A 69 -14.25 23.29 16.80
CA ASN A 69 -13.15 24.25 16.95
C ASN A 69 -11.78 23.58 16.97
N HIS A 70 -11.70 22.33 16.55
CA HIS A 70 -10.47 21.53 16.54
C HIS A 70 -10.13 21.07 15.13
N VAL A 71 -8.92 20.56 14.97
CA VAL A 71 -8.47 19.88 13.76
C VAL A 71 -8.12 18.44 14.11
N ILE A 72 -8.65 17.49 13.35
CA ILE A 72 -8.28 16.08 13.44
C ILE A 72 -7.23 15.82 12.38
N ALA A 73 -6.01 15.48 12.80
CA ALA A 73 -4.94 15.01 11.92
C ALA A 73 -4.94 13.49 11.87
N TYR A 74 -4.72 12.91 10.69
CA TYR A 74 -4.72 11.45 10.53
C TYR A 74 -3.63 10.96 9.58
N GLY A 75 -3.20 9.74 9.79
CA GLY A 75 -2.20 9.11 8.94
C GLY A 75 -1.89 7.66 9.30
N TYR A 76 -0.63 7.25 9.13
CA TYR A 76 -0.20 5.87 9.36
C TYR A 76 -0.24 5.41 10.81
N ASN A 77 -0.27 6.31 11.78
CA ASN A 77 -0.21 5.97 13.20
C ASN A 77 -1.47 6.40 13.97
N GLY A 78 -2.62 6.50 13.30
CA GLY A 78 -3.91 6.82 13.91
C GLY A 78 -4.32 8.27 13.73
N LEU A 79 -5.06 8.75 14.73
CA LEU A 79 -5.72 10.04 14.75
C LEU A 79 -5.21 10.89 15.93
N TRP A 80 -5.09 12.17 15.68
CA TRP A 80 -4.64 13.18 16.64
C TRP A 80 -5.61 14.35 16.63
N LEU A 81 -6.07 14.77 17.80
CA LEU A 81 -6.88 15.96 17.96
C LEU A 81 -5.98 17.13 18.36
N THR A 82 -6.15 18.26 17.69
CA THR A 82 -5.37 19.46 18.00
C THR A 82 -6.23 20.73 17.91
N ASP A 83 -5.72 21.83 18.42
CA ASP A 83 -6.30 23.15 18.22
C ASP A 83 -6.11 23.65 16.78
N SER A 84 -6.77 24.76 16.44
CA SER A 84 -6.67 25.36 15.11
C SER A 84 -5.28 25.94 14.77
N LEU A 85 -4.39 26.10 15.76
CA LEU A 85 -3.01 26.51 15.57
C LEU A 85 -2.06 25.33 15.41
N GLY A 86 -2.53 24.09 15.67
CA GLY A 86 -1.72 22.89 15.59
C GLY A 86 -0.64 22.80 16.68
N GLN A 87 -0.85 23.41 17.85
CA GLN A 87 0.17 23.47 18.90
C GLN A 87 0.09 22.33 19.91
N HIS A 88 -1.12 21.83 20.20
CA HIS A 88 -1.34 20.81 21.22
C HIS A 88 -2.02 19.58 20.62
N PHE A 89 -1.25 18.53 20.40
CA PHE A 89 -1.76 17.27 19.88
C PHE A 89 -2.09 16.30 21.02
N SER A 90 -3.29 15.74 20.99
CA SER A 90 -3.74 14.67 21.89
C SER A 90 -4.16 13.43 21.12
N ASP A 91 -4.00 12.25 21.74
CA ASP A 91 -4.44 10.99 21.16
C ASP A 91 -5.96 10.97 20.97
N PHE A 92 -6.42 10.64 19.77
CA PHE A 92 -7.85 10.56 19.43
C PHE A 92 -8.26 9.16 18.95
N ASN A 93 -7.55 8.13 19.44
CA ASN A 93 -7.72 6.75 18.99
C ASN A 93 -8.58 5.88 19.91
N ARG A 94 -9.27 6.43 20.88
CA ARG A 94 -10.07 5.67 21.85
C ARG A 94 -11.11 4.80 21.15
N GLY A 95 -11.07 3.48 21.40
CA GLY A 95 -11.94 2.48 20.77
C GLY A 95 -11.35 1.79 19.54
N LEU A 96 -10.19 2.26 19.02
CA LEU A 96 -9.47 1.56 17.98
C LEU A 96 -8.52 0.51 18.57
N PRO A 97 -8.36 -0.64 17.91
CA PRO A 97 -7.27 -1.56 18.21
C PRO A 97 -5.89 -0.89 18.07
N THR A 98 -4.88 -1.46 18.70
CA THR A 98 -3.51 -0.93 18.67
C THR A 98 -2.65 -1.47 17.54
N ASP A 99 -3.20 -2.38 16.74
CA ASP A 99 -2.50 -2.96 15.60
C ASP A 99 -2.26 -1.96 14.47
N ALA A 100 -1.27 -2.24 13.64
CA ALA A 100 -0.84 -1.34 12.57
C ALA A 100 -1.91 -1.14 11.49
N ASP A 101 -2.79 -2.11 11.24
CA ASP A 101 -3.82 -2.02 10.23
C ASP A 101 -4.99 -1.14 10.68
N ALA A 102 -5.41 -1.26 11.95
CA ALA A 102 -6.45 -0.41 12.54
C ALA A 102 -5.99 1.05 12.67
N ARG A 103 -4.69 1.28 12.92
CA ARG A 103 -4.08 2.63 13.02
C ARG A 103 -3.68 3.24 11.68
N ASN A 104 -3.74 2.49 10.59
CA ASN A 104 -3.44 2.98 9.26
C ASN A 104 -4.68 3.66 8.63
N ILE A 105 -4.90 4.93 9.00
CA ILE A 105 -6.09 5.67 8.59
C ILE A 105 -6.00 6.07 7.12
N ARG A 106 -7.01 5.71 6.35
CA ARG A 106 -7.13 6.01 4.91
C ARG A 106 -7.80 7.34 4.65
N GLY A 107 -8.75 7.70 5.49
CA GLY A 107 -9.45 8.95 5.41
C GLY A 107 -10.45 9.12 6.53
N ILE A 108 -10.92 10.34 6.68
CA ILE A 108 -11.96 10.75 7.62
C ILE A 108 -12.97 11.61 6.88
N ALA A 109 -14.25 11.50 7.22
CA ALA A 109 -15.32 12.26 6.61
C ALA A 109 -16.40 12.62 7.63
N GLU A 110 -16.93 13.83 7.53
CA GLU A 110 -18.05 14.30 8.30
C GLU A 110 -19.26 14.49 7.39
N THR A 111 -20.42 14.04 7.84
CA THR A 111 -21.70 14.30 7.16
C THR A 111 -22.27 15.66 7.57
N PRO A 112 -23.19 16.26 6.79
CA PRO A 112 -23.91 17.47 7.18
C PRO A 112 -24.67 17.34 8.50
N SER A 113 -25.01 16.13 8.91
CA SER A 113 -25.60 15.84 10.23
C SER A 113 -24.57 15.74 11.37
N HIS A 114 -23.33 16.19 11.15
CA HIS A 114 -22.19 16.18 12.09
C HIS A 114 -21.80 14.80 12.61
N GLN A 115 -22.14 13.74 11.88
CA GLN A 115 -21.64 12.41 12.20
C GLN A 115 -20.29 12.17 11.53
N LEU A 116 -19.31 11.76 12.35
CA LEU A 116 -17.95 11.56 11.92
C LEU A 116 -17.69 10.09 11.64
N PHE A 117 -17.03 9.82 10.49
CA PHE A 117 -16.64 8.49 10.04
C PHE A 117 -15.15 8.46 9.69
N MET A 118 -14.57 7.30 9.86
CA MET A 118 -13.16 7.06 9.56
C MET A 118 -12.99 5.67 8.94
N ALA A 119 -12.22 5.60 7.84
CA ALA A 119 -11.78 4.36 7.24
C ALA A 119 -10.33 4.07 7.63
N SER A 120 -10.10 2.91 8.25
CA SER A 120 -8.76 2.33 8.42
C SER A 120 -8.41 1.46 7.21
N GLN A 121 -7.39 0.61 7.32
CA GLN A 121 -6.98 -0.24 6.21
C GLN A 121 -8.04 -1.27 5.79
N TYR A 122 -8.83 -1.80 6.74
CA TYR A 122 -9.83 -2.84 6.48
C TYR A 122 -11.19 -2.53 7.07
N GLU A 123 -11.30 -1.54 7.96
CA GLU A 123 -12.46 -1.34 8.79
C GLU A 123 -13.00 0.08 8.69
N LEU A 124 -14.32 0.21 8.75
CA LEU A 124 -15.01 1.48 8.88
C LEU A 124 -15.42 1.70 10.34
N TYR A 125 -15.24 2.93 10.82
CA TYR A 125 -15.63 3.35 12.17
C TYR A 125 -16.48 4.62 12.12
N THR A 126 -17.32 4.79 13.14
CA THR A 126 -18.04 6.04 13.43
C THR A 126 -17.70 6.51 14.85
N LEU A 127 -17.67 7.82 15.04
CA LEU A 127 -17.46 8.41 16.35
C LEU A 127 -18.78 8.43 17.13
N THR A 128 -18.76 7.91 18.36
CA THR A 128 -19.90 7.96 19.27
C THR A 128 -19.93 9.28 20.04
N SER A 129 -21.07 9.58 20.68
CA SER A 129 -21.22 10.75 21.58
C SER A 129 -20.22 10.77 22.75
N HIS A 130 -19.65 9.64 23.13
CA HIS A 130 -18.61 9.51 24.15
C HIS A 130 -17.18 9.64 23.61
N HIS A 131 -17.01 10.17 22.40
CA HIS A 131 -15.72 10.30 21.71
C HIS A 131 -14.95 8.98 21.64
N THR A 132 -15.65 7.90 21.31
CA THR A 132 -15.10 6.56 21.15
C THR A 132 -15.44 6.05 19.76
N TRP A 133 -14.45 5.54 19.05
CA TRP A 133 -14.63 4.95 17.72
C TRP A 133 -15.32 3.59 17.84
N LYS A 134 -16.41 3.42 17.10
CA LYS A 134 -17.17 2.18 17.03
C LYS A 134 -17.16 1.64 15.61
N LYS A 135 -16.82 0.36 15.44
CA LYS A 135 -16.79 -0.32 14.15
C LYS A 135 -18.19 -0.41 13.52
N ILE A 136 -18.24 -0.17 12.20
CA ILE A 136 -19.39 -0.44 11.33
C ILE A 136 -18.98 -1.58 10.39
N PRO A 137 -19.68 -2.73 10.38
CA PRO A 137 -19.39 -3.82 9.49
C PRO A 137 -19.72 -3.46 8.03
N LEU A 138 -18.75 -3.61 7.11
CA LEU A 138 -18.92 -3.38 5.67
C LEU A 138 -18.97 -4.66 4.84
N SER A 139 -18.66 -5.81 5.43
CA SER A 139 -18.66 -7.09 4.71
C SER A 139 -19.12 -8.22 5.61
N ASN A 140 -19.66 -9.27 5.00
CA ASN A 140 -20.10 -10.49 5.70
C ASN A 140 -18.91 -11.44 6.00
N GLY A 141 -17.76 -10.89 6.44
CA GLY A 141 -16.59 -11.67 6.85
C GLY A 141 -15.45 -11.71 5.82
N GLU A 142 -15.59 -11.08 4.66
CA GLU A 142 -14.48 -10.88 3.72
C GLU A 142 -13.66 -9.65 4.12
N GLU A 143 -12.35 -9.82 4.30
CA GLU A 143 -11.43 -8.71 4.54
C GLU A 143 -11.19 -7.93 3.24
N GLU A 144 -11.93 -6.86 3.03
CA GLU A 144 -11.69 -5.93 1.91
C GLU A 144 -10.82 -4.76 2.34
N ARG A 145 -9.76 -4.53 1.58
CA ARG A 145 -8.87 -3.41 1.83
C ARG A 145 -9.50 -2.10 1.39
N LEU A 146 -9.78 -1.21 2.36
CA LEU A 146 -10.31 0.12 2.11
C LEU A 146 -9.21 1.03 1.54
N SER A 147 -9.59 1.92 0.65
CA SER A 147 -8.69 2.88 0.01
C SER A 147 -9.03 4.33 0.29
N ASP A 148 -10.32 4.66 0.46
CA ASP A 148 -10.77 6.04 0.61
C ASP A 148 -12.16 6.14 1.26
N ILE A 149 -12.52 7.35 1.74
CA ILE A 149 -13.83 7.70 2.28
C ILE A 149 -14.19 9.13 1.90
N THR A 150 -15.44 9.36 1.54
CA THR A 150 -15.96 10.68 1.21
C THR A 150 -17.45 10.77 1.49
N THR A 151 -18.02 11.97 1.49
CA THR A 151 -19.46 12.21 1.63
C THR A 151 -20.02 12.98 0.44
N LYS A 152 -21.29 12.77 0.14
CA LYS A 152 -22.09 13.61 -0.76
C LYS A 152 -23.47 13.78 -0.17
N GLY A 153 -23.77 14.98 0.34
CA GLY A 153 -24.92 15.17 1.22
C GLY A 153 -24.84 14.23 2.42
N ASP A 154 -25.96 13.66 2.84
CA ASP A 154 -26.00 12.68 3.94
C ASP A 154 -25.59 11.25 3.54
N SER A 155 -25.08 11.06 2.33
CA SER A 155 -24.56 9.78 1.90
C SER A 155 -23.08 9.66 2.21
N LEU A 156 -22.69 8.57 2.85
CA LEU A 156 -21.31 8.18 3.10
C LEU A 156 -20.89 7.20 2.01
N ILE A 157 -19.73 7.45 1.39
CA ILE A 157 -19.19 6.64 0.32
C ILE A 157 -17.80 6.15 0.73
N VAL A 158 -17.69 4.84 0.87
CA VAL A 158 -16.44 4.17 1.23
C VAL A 158 -15.94 3.41 0.00
N THR A 159 -14.72 3.68 -0.41
CA THR A 159 -14.08 3.01 -1.53
C THR A 159 -13.15 1.93 -1.00
N SER A 160 -13.38 0.68 -1.41
CA SER A 160 -12.39 -0.39 -1.25
C SER A 160 -11.47 -0.44 -2.47
N ARG A 161 -10.57 -1.40 -2.50
CA ARG A 161 -9.71 -1.63 -3.67
C ARG A 161 -10.47 -2.11 -4.90
N SER A 162 -11.68 -2.66 -4.71
CA SER A 162 -12.44 -3.34 -5.78
C SER A 162 -13.89 -2.86 -5.90
N TYR A 163 -14.45 -2.24 -4.87
CA TYR A 163 -15.87 -1.89 -4.79
C TYR A 163 -16.09 -0.54 -4.13
N ILE A 164 -17.28 0.01 -4.31
CA ILE A 164 -17.77 1.18 -3.59
C ILE A 164 -18.92 0.74 -2.65
N TYR A 165 -18.88 1.22 -1.43
CA TYR A 165 -19.93 1.01 -0.44
C TYR A 165 -20.65 2.34 -0.21
N LEU A 166 -21.95 2.36 -0.48
CA LEU A 166 -22.81 3.50 -0.23
C LEU A 166 -23.62 3.24 1.04
N LEU A 167 -23.47 4.11 2.02
CA LEU A 167 -24.27 4.10 3.25
C LEU A 167 -25.10 5.37 3.31
N VAL A 168 -26.37 5.20 3.64
CA VAL A 168 -27.30 6.31 3.90
C VAL A 168 -27.76 6.25 5.34
N LYS A 169 -28.20 7.39 5.89
CA LYS A 169 -28.70 7.46 7.26
C LYS A 169 -29.79 6.41 7.50
N PRO A 170 -29.75 5.60 8.56
CA PRO A 170 -28.93 5.72 9.79
C PRO A 170 -27.55 5.04 9.74
N TYR A 171 -26.98 4.73 8.57
CA TYR A 171 -25.64 4.15 8.32
C TYR A 171 -25.42 2.74 8.91
N GLN A 172 -26.51 1.98 9.05
CA GLN A 172 -26.50 0.61 9.57
C GLN A 172 -26.41 -0.44 8.46
N THR A 173 -26.80 -0.05 7.26
CA THR A 173 -26.78 -0.90 6.06
C THR A 173 -25.99 -0.21 4.96
N TYR A 174 -25.45 -1.00 4.07
CA TYR A 174 -24.70 -0.50 2.91
C TYR A 174 -25.20 -1.15 1.62
N GLN A 175 -25.06 -0.41 0.52
CA GLN A 175 -25.16 -0.94 -0.83
C GLN A 175 -23.75 -1.15 -1.38
N LYS A 176 -23.40 -2.38 -1.76
CA LYS A 176 -22.13 -2.70 -2.44
C LYS A 176 -22.34 -2.46 -3.93
N ILE A 177 -21.52 -1.59 -4.51
CA ILE A 177 -21.58 -1.18 -5.93
C ILE A 177 -20.31 -1.67 -6.61
N THR A 178 -20.48 -2.45 -7.68
CA THR A 178 -19.43 -2.72 -8.66
C THR A 178 -19.58 -1.71 -9.78
N LEU A 179 -18.56 -0.89 -10.02
CA LEU A 179 -18.59 0.07 -11.13
C LEU A 179 -18.66 -0.65 -12.46
N GLU A 180 -19.36 -0.04 -13.42
CA GLU A 180 -19.42 -0.49 -14.79
C GLU A 180 -18.01 -0.55 -15.42
N LYS A 181 -17.87 -1.35 -16.49
CA LYS A 181 -16.63 -1.43 -17.25
C LYS A 181 -16.27 -0.06 -17.83
N PRO A 182 -15.00 0.38 -17.74
CA PRO A 182 -14.61 1.64 -18.35
C PRO A 182 -14.74 1.59 -19.86
N THR A 183 -14.97 2.71 -20.49
CA THR A 183 -15.20 2.80 -21.94
C THR A 183 -14.01 2.33 -22.78
N ASN A 184 -12.82 2.29 -22.22
CA ASN A 184 -11.58 1.80 -22.84
C ASN A 184 -11.14 0.42 -22.35
N TYR A 185 -12.03 -0.37 -21.75
CA TYR A 185 -11.68 -1.66 -21.17
C TYR A 185 -11.23 -2.67 -22.23
N ASP A 186 -10.01 -3.18 -22.12
CA ASP A 186 -9.41 -4.13 -23.07
C ASP A 186 -9.32 -5.58 -22.53
N GLY A 187 -9.89 -5.85 -21.34
CA GLY A 187 -9.86 -7.17 -20.70
C GLY A 187 -8.49 -7.63 -20.20
N LYS A 188 -7.50 -6.72 -20.20
CA LYS A 188 -6.15 -7.03 -19.76
C LYS A 188 -5.87 -6.52 -18.36
N VAL A 189 -4.91 -7.16 -17.69
CA VAL A 189 -4.42 -6.82 -16.36
C VAL A 189 -2.95 -6.38 -16.41
N SER A 190 -2.49 -5.68 -15.40
CA SER A 190 -1.09 -5.24 -15.29
C SER A 190 -0.14 -6.43 -15.21
N LEU A 191 0.86 -6.47 -16.10
CA LEU A 191 1.91 -7.50 -16.05
C LEU A 191 2.74 -7.39 -14.77
N PHE A 192 3.01 -6.18 -14.29
CA PHE A 192 3.69 -5.98 -13.00
C PHE A 192 2.90 -6.64 -11.86
N SER A 193 1.59 -6.38 -11.76
CA SER A 193 0.74 -6.99 -10.72
C SER A 193 0.67 -8.50 -10.85
N THR A 194 0.61 -9.03 -12.09
CA THR A 194 0.63 -10.47 -12.34
C THR A 194 1.94 -11.11 -11.85
N VAL A 195 3.08 -10.53 -12.19
CA VAL A 195 4.41 -11.03 -11.75
C VAL A 195 4.58 -10.89 -10.23
N TRP A 196 4.10 -9.80 -9.64
CA TRP A 196 4.13 -9.59 -8.19
C TRP A 196 3.31 -10.68 -7.46
N GLN A 197 2.06 -10.91 -7.88
CA GLN A 197 1.20 -11.92 -7.28
C GLN A 197 1.71 -13.35 -7.54
N LEU A 198 2.35 -13.58 -8.69
CA LEU A 198 2.98 -14.85 -9.01
C LEU A 198 4.20 -15.13 -8.11
N HIS A 199 5.03 -14.09 -7.88
CA HIS A 199 6.21 -14.19 -7.00
C HIS A 199 5.82 -14.47 -5.55
N SER A 200 4.76 -13.82 -5.04
CA SER A 200 4.25 -14.05 -3.68
C SER A 200 3.39 -15.30 -3.55
N GLY A 201 3.00 -15.92 -4.67
CA GLY A 201 2.01 -16.99 -4.71
C GLY A 201 0.55 -16.51 -4.63
N ALA A 202 0.30 -15.22 -4.34
CA ALA A 202 -1.05 -14.68 -4.17
C ALA A 202 -1.94 -14.82 -5.42
N LEU A 203 -1.35 -14.98 -6.60
CA LEU A 203 -2.07 -15.18 -7.86
C LEU A 203 -3.02 -16.37 -7.82
N PHE A 204 -2.69 -17.42 -7.06
CA PHE A 204 -3.53 -18.59 -6.84
C PHE A 204 -4.07 -18.68 -5.41
N GLY A 205 -4.29 -17.51 -4.79
CA GLY A 205 -4.87 -17.39 -3.47
C GLY A 205 -4.06 -18.07 -2.37
N PHE A 206 -4.74 -18.69 -1.43
CA PHE A 206 -4.11 -19.36 -0.29
C PHE A 206 -3.17 -20.50 -0.69
N VAL A 207 -3.58 -21.34 -1.66
CA VAL A 207 -2.76 -22.48 -2.12
C VAL A 207 -1.45 -22.00 -2.73
N GLY A 208 -1.49 -20.97 -3.57
CA GLY A 208 -0.30 -20.41 -4.17
C GLY A 208 0.65 -19.81 -3.12
N LYS A 209 0.12 -19.13 -2.09
CA LYS A 209 0.93 -18.62 -0.97
C LYS A 209 1.62 -19.76 -0.22
N LEU A 210 0.93 -20.86 0.06
CA LEU A 210 1.53 -22.04 0.71
C LEU A 210 2.68 -22.64 -0.11
N ILE A 211 2.56 -22.65 -1.45
CA ILE A 211 3.65 -23.10 -2.33
C ILE A 211 4.86 -22.17 -2.22
N ALA A 212 4.65 -20.86 -2.28
CA ALA A 212 5.73 -19.88 -2.15
C ALA A 212 6.42 -19.98 -0.77
N ASP A 213 5.65 -20.13 0.30
CA ASP A 213 6.17 -20.33 1.65
C ASP A 213 6.95 -21.64 1.78
N GLY A 214 6.44 -22.73 1.17
CA GLY A 214 7.13 -24.00 1.11
C GLY A 214 8.50 -23.92 0.42
N ILE A 215 8.62 -23.11 -0.64
CA ILE A 215 9.90 -22.82 -1.29
C ILE A 215 10.81 -22.00 -0.36
N GLY A 216 10.27 -21.01 0.34
CA GLY A 216 11.00 -20.22 1.33
C GLY A 216 11.56 -21.10 2.45
N ILE A 217 10.76 -22.01 2.99
CA ILE A 217 11.16 -22.99 4.01
C ILE A 217 12.21 -23.97 3.46
N ALA A 218 12.07 -24.44 2.22
CA ALA A 218 13.06 -25.30 1.58
C ALA A 218 14.41 -24.59 1.42
N LEU A 219 14.41 -23.34 0.97
CA LEU A 219 15.63 -22.51 0.86
C LEU A 219 16.28 -22.23 2.21
N PHE A 220 15.47 -21.95 3.23
CA PHE A 220 15.94 -21.79 4.62
C PHE A 220 16.65 -23.06 5.08
N PHE A 221 16.01 -24.23 4.91
CA PHE A 221 16.60 -25.52 5.25
C PHE A 221 17.90 -25.79 4.47
N LEU A 222 17.90 -25.54 3.16
CA LEU A 222 19.10 -25.71 2.31
C LEU A 222 20.26 -24.84 2.81
N THR A 223 19.99 -23.62 3.20
CA THR A 223 21.01 -22.71 3.72
C THR A 223 21.56 -23.21 5.05
N ILE A 224 20.70 -23.54 6.01
CA ILE A 224 21.09 -24.07 7.32
C ILE A 224 21.87 -25.38 7.16
N SER A 225 21.37 -26.31 6.36
CA SER A 225 22.04 -27.60 6.12
C SER A 225 23.42 -27.44 5.48
N GLY A 226 23.59 -26.44 4.62
CA GLY A 226 24.89 -26.08 4.05
C GLY A 226 25.87 -25.57 5.12
N PHE A 227 25.45 -24.68 6.00
CA PHE A 227 26.25 -24.21 7.15
C PHE A 227 26.61 -25.35 8.10
N VAL A 228 25.63 -26.19 8.49
CA VAL A 228 25.85 -27.34 9.38
C VAL A 228 26.85 -28.31 8.78
N PHE A 229 26.68 -28.66 7.50
CA PHE A 229 27.62 -29.55 6.77
C PHE A 229 29.05 -28.97 6.76
N TRP A 230 29.20 -27.69 6.44
CA TRP A 230 30.50 -27.02 6.46
C TRP A 230 31.16 -27.03 7.85
N PHE A 231 30.36 -26.72 8.88
CA PHE A 231 30.84 -26.67 10.27
C PHE A 231 31.29 -28.04 10.78
N ILE A 232 30.51 -29.12 10.50
CA ILE A 232 30.87 -30.50 10.88
C ILE A 232 32.19 -30.90 10.21
N LEU A 233 32.38 -30.61 8.94
CA LEU A 233 33.62 -30.93 8.22
C LEU A 233 34.81 -30.15 8.77
N LYS A 234 34.63 -28.89 9.16
CA LYS A 234 35.73 -28.07 9.73
C LYS A 234 36.21 -28.59 11.09
N ARG A 235 35.29 -29.15 11.91
CA ARG A 235 35.63 -29.65 13.24
C ARG A 235 36.31 -31.00 13.31
N LYS A 236 36.41 -31.76 12.21
CA LYS A 236 37.12 -33.07 12.07
C LYS A 236 36.95 -34.02 13.31
N ARG A 237 35.76 -34.13 13.89
CA ARG A 237 35.55 -35.04 15.00
C ARG A 237 35.27 -36.48 14.51
N GLN A 238 35.91 -37.48 15.15
CA GLN A 238 35.55 -38.89 14.94
C GLN A 238 34.07 -39.12 15.19
N GLY A 239 33.39 -39.81 14.24
CA GLY A 239 31.92 -40.02 14.28
C GLY A 239 31.09 -38.96 13.52
N SER A 240 31.65 -37.80 13.14
CA SER A 240 30.95 -36.76 12.40
C SER A 240 30.62 -37.10 10.95
N SER A 241 31.24 -38.14 10.39
CA SER A 241 31.06 -38.55 8.97
C SER A 241 29.63 -39.04 8.65
N LYS A 242 29.00 -39.77 9.57
CA LYS A 242 27.61 -40.28 9.39
C LYS A 242 26.60 -39.12 9.44
N LEU A 243 26.80 -38.20 10.38
CA LEU A 243 25.94 -37.02 10.54
C LEU A 243 26.10 -36.09 9.32
N ALA A 244 27.33 -35.79 8.91
CA ALA A 244 27.60 -34.99 7.71
C ALA A 244 26.99 -35.58 6.44
N SER A 245 27.08 -36.95 6.28
CA SER A 245 26.48 -37.64 5.14
C SER A 245 24.96 -37.58 5.15
N ARG A 246 24.33 -37.60 6.34
CA ARG A 246 22.86 -37.44 6.47
C ARG A 246 22.43 -36.04 6.06
N TRP A 247 23.07 -34.98 6.56
CA TRP A 247 22.78 -33.61 6.18
C TRP A 247 22.99 -33.35 4.69
N LEU A 248 24.07 -33.85 4.12
CA LEU A 248 24.32 -33.73 2.69
C LEU A 248 23.27 -34.47 1.83
N ARG A 249 22.81 -35.63 2.29
CA ARG A 249 21.76 -36.38 1.59
C ARG A 249 20.46 -35.60 1.55
N TRP A 250 20.01 -35.03 2.67
CA TRP A 250 18.82 -34.22 2.74
C TRP A 250 18.96 -32.90 1.95
N HIS A 251 20.10 -32.25 2.05
CA HIS A 251 20.40 -31.05 1.26
C HIS A 251 20.26 -31.34 -0.25
N ASN A 252 20.87 -32.41 -0.74
CA ASN A 252 20.78 -32.79 -2.15
C ASN A 252 19.36 -33.21 -2.56
N TYR A 253 18.64 -33.91 -1.70
CA TYR A 253 17.28 -34.37 -1.99
C TYR A 253 16.31 -33.17 -2.11
N ILE A 254 16.25 -32.32 -1.10
CA ILE A 254 15.39 -31.13 -1.09
C ILE A 254 15.82 -30.18 -2.22
N GLY A 255 17.12 -29.95 -2.42
CA GLY A 255 17.61 -29.09 -3.49
C GLY A 255 17.18 -29.56 -4.90
N ARG A 256 17.17 -30.87 -5.14
CA ARG A 256 16.70 -31.41 -6.44
C ARG A 256 15.21 -31.25 -6.67
N ILE A 257 14.40 -31.43 -5.63
CA ILE A 257 12.94 -31.29 -5.72
C ILE A 257 12.55 -29.82 -5.88
N SER A 258 13.18 -28.92 -5.11
CA SER A 258 12.81 -27.50 -5.09
C SER A 258 13.43 -26.65 -6.21
N ILE A 259 14.45 -27.15 -6.94
CA ILE A 259 15.26 -26.31 -7.82
C ILE A 259 14.46 -25.58 -8.91
N ALA A 260 13.50 -26.24 -9.54
CA ALA A 260 12.72 -25.64 -10.61
C ALA A 260 11.86 -24.47 -10.08
N LEU A 261 11.16 -24.68 -8.97
CA LEU A 261 10.35 -23.65 -8.32
C LEU A 261 11.21 -22.53 -7.72
N THR A 262 12.37 -22.87 -7.16
CA THR A 262 13.34 -21.88 -6.68
C THR A 262 13.85 -20.97 -7.80
N LEU A 263 14.25 -21.55 -8.95
CA LEU A 263 14.68 -20.76 -10.10
C LEU A 263 13.56 -19.87 -10.64
N PHE A 264 12.34 -20.40 -10.67
CA PHE A 264 11.15 -19.62 -11.06
C PHE A 264 10.91 -18.45 -10.10
N LEU A 265 10.99 -18.67 -8.80
CA LEU A 265 10.85 -17.61 -7.80
C LEU A 265 11.97 -16.55 -7.93
N CYS A 266 13.22 -16.99 -8.13
CA CYS A 266 14.34 -16.08 -8.38
C CYS A 266 14.13 -15.24 -9.63
N PHE A 267 13.64 -15.83 -10.72
CA PHE A 267 13.37 -15.14 -11.98
C PHE A 267 12.24 -14.10 -11.82
N THR A 268 11.12 -14.47 -11.21
CA THR A 268 10.03 -13.53 -10.94
C THR A 268 10.47 -12.41 -10.01
N GLY A 269 11.26 -12.70 -8.97
CA GLY A 269 11.84 -11.69 -8.09
C GLY A 269 12.80 -10.74 -8.81
N TRP A 270 13.58 -11.24 -9.77
CA TRP A 270 14.45 -10.41 -10.60
C TRP A 270 13.65 -9.47 -11.51
N LEU A 271 12.54 -9.93 -12.09
CA LEU A 271 11.64 -9.08 -12.88
C LEU A 271 11.03 -7.93 -12.07
N LEU A 272 10.90 -8.08 -10.75
CA LEU A 272 10.36 -7.05 -9.86
C LEU A 272 11.40 -5.99 -9.44
N ARG A 273 12.61 -6.05 -9.97
CA ARG A 273 13.70 -5.09 -9.73
C ARG A 273 14.26 -4.55 -11.05
N PRO A 274 14.79 -3.31 -11.07
CA PRO A 274 15.48 -2.84 -12.25
C PRO A 274 16.69 -3.75 -12.61
N PRO A 275 16.93 -4.02 -13.90
CA PRO A 275 16.24 -3.48 -15.08
C PRO A 275 14.96 -4.21 -15.48
N GLY A 276 14.68 -5.43 -14.96
CA GLY A 276 13.50 -6.24 -15.32
C GLY A 276 12.18 -5.50 -15.11
N LEU A 277 12.06 -4.77 -14.00
CA LEU A 277 10.88 -3.96 -13.67
C LEU A 277 10.52 -2.96 -14.78
N ILE A 278 11.49 -2.34 -15.42
CA ILE A 278 11.25 -1.33 -16.47
C ILE A 278 10.50 -1.95 -17.64
N ALA A 279 10.81 -3.20 -17.99
CA ALA A 279 10.18 -3.90 -19.10
C ALA A 279 8.72 -4.28 -18.81
N ILE A 280 8.35 -4.55 -17.54
CA ILE A 280 7.02 -5.04 -17.16
C ILE A 280 6.11 -3.95 -16.58
N ALA A 281 6.66 -2.79 -16.18
CA ALA A 281 5.94 -1.78 -15.39
C ALA A 281 4.69 -1.21 -16.07
N SER A 282 4.71 -1.06 -17.41
CA SER A 282 3.58 -0.53 -18.19
C SER A 282 2.95 -1.56 -19.13
N ALA A 283 3.42 -2.81 -19.10
CA ALA A 283 2.88 -3.87 -19.93
C ALA A 283 1.58 -4.43 -19.37
N ARG A 284 0.68 -4.86 -20.27
CA ARG A 284 -0.60 -5.48 -19.93
C ARG A 284 -0.72 -6.85 -20.61
N VAL A 285 -1.32 -7.81 -19.92
CA VAL A 285 -1.50 -9.19 -20.39
C VAL A 285 -2.93 -9.66 -20.09
N PRO A 286 -3.45 -10.65 -20.83
CA PRO A 286 -4.68 -11.32 -20.41
C PRO A 286 -4.56 -11.86 -18.98
N ALA A 287 -5.66 -11.85 -18.23
CA ALA A 287 -5.69 -12.47 -16.92
C ALA A 287 -5.34 -13.97 -17.02
N VAL A 288 -4.55 -14.46 -16.08
CA VAL A 288 -4.23 -15.90 -16.01
C VAL A 288 -5.50 -16.64 -15.59
N PRO A 289 -5.96 -17.64 -16.36
CA PRO A 289 -7.17 -18.38 -16.02
C PRO A 289 -7.10 -18.99 -14.61
N PHE A 290 -8.23 -19.02 -13.91
CA PHE A 290 -8.37 -19.54 -12.52
C PHE A 290 -7.52 -18.81 -11.47
N SER A 291 -7.01 -17.62 -11.79
CA SER A 291 -6.26 -16.79 -10.83
C SER A 291 -7.17 -15.79 -10.11
N THR A 292 -6.65 -15.18 -9.06
CA THR A 292 -7.33 -14.09 -8.34
C THR A 292 -7.53 -12.82 -9.19
N MET A 293 -6.86 -12.74 -10.34
CA MET A 293 -7.02 -11.65 -11.32
C MET A 293 -8.05 -11.99 -12.41
N ASP A 294 -8.47 -13.27 -12.53
CA ASP A 294 -9.51 -13.75 -13.44
C ASP A 294 -10.87 -13.55 -12.78
N THR A 295 -11.40 -12.35 -12.89
CA THR A 295 -12.63 -11.93 -12.23
C THR A 295 -13.47 -11.06 -13.16
N ASP A 296 -14.80 -11.12 -13.00
CA ASP A 296 -15.75 -10.30 -13.74
C ASP A 296 -15.70 -8.82 -13.34
N ASN A 297 -15.08 -8.50 -12.20
CA ASN A 297 -14.92 -7.13 -11.76
C ASN A 297 -13.71 -6.46 -12.46
N PRO A 298 -13.93 -5.51 -13.40
CA PRO A 298 -12.84 -4.84 -14.10
C PRO A 298 -11.97 -3.96 -13.21
N TRP A 299 -12.43 -3.68 -12.00
CA TRP A 299 -11.78 -2.81 -11.02
C TRP A 299 -11.12 -3.57 -9.87
N ASN A 300 -10.95 -4.89 -10.01
CA ASN A 300 -10.33 -5.72 -8.99
C ASN A 300 -8.94 -5.19 -8.59
N ASP A 301 -8.77 -4.87 -7.30
CA ASP A 301 -7.58 -4.20 -6.71
C ASP A 301 -7.18 -2.88 -7.41
N GLY A 302 -8.08 -2.27 -8.21
CA GLY A 302 -7.80 -1.09 -9.04
C GLY A 302 -8.15 0.25 -8.39
N LEU A 303 -9.18 0.33 -7.57
CA LEU A 303 -9.71 1.58 -7.03
C LEU A 303 -8.81 2.17 -5.95
N ARG A 304 -8.65 3.51 -5.93
CA ARG A 304 -7.77 4.20 -4.97
C ARG A 304 -8.44 5.35 -4.25
N ALA A 305 -9.04 6.30 -4.97
CA ALA A 305 -9.71 7.45 -4.38
C ALA A 305 -10.90 7.89 -5.24
N LEU A 306 -11.96 8.39 -4.60
CA LEU A 306 -13.16 8.88 -5.25
C LEU A 306 -13.58 10.21 -4.63
N ARG A 307 -13.77 11.24 -5.45
CA ARG A 307 -14.21 12.57 -5.01
C ARG A 307 -15.26 13.13 -5.97
N TYR A 308 -16.24 13.84 -5.42
CA TYR A 308 -17.21 14.56 -6.25
C TYR A 308 -16.64 15.90 -6.70
N ASP A 309 -16.62 16.12 -8.00
CA ASP A 309 -16.23 17.39 -8.63
C ASP A 309 -17.43 18.34 -8.62
N ARG A 310 -17.32 19.41 -7.84
CA ARG A 310 -18.41 20.39 -7.67
C ARG A 310 -18.60 21.27 -8.90
N VAL A 311 -17.56 21.44 -9.71
CA VAL A 311 -17.58 22.27 -10.93
C VAL A 311 -18.15 21.47 -12.10
N LYS A 312 -17.59 20.30 -12.39
CA LYS A 312 -18.06 19.43 -13.48
C LYS A 312 -19.31 18.63 -13.12
N LYS A 313 -19.67 18.59 -11.84
CA LYS A 313 -20.82 17.83 -11.32
C LYS A 313 -20.77 16.34 -11.68
N ASP A 314 -19.54 15.79 -11.68
CA ASP A 314 -19.24 14.39 -11.90
C ASP A 314 -18.40 13.82 -10.74
N TRP A 315 -18.11 12.53 -10.78
CA TRP A 315 -17.17 11.91 -9.87
C TRP A 315 -15.81 11.77 -10.53
N LEU A 316 -14.77 12.24 -9.88
CA LEU A 316 -13.40 11.99 -10.24
C LEU A 316 -12.90 10.76 -9.47
N LEU A 317 -12.63 9.69 -10.19
CA LEU A 317 -12.08 8.44 -9.69
C LEU A 317 -10.60 8.35 -10.04
N TYR A 318 -9.77 8.09 -9.02
CA TYR A 318 -8.38 7.72 -9.22
C TYR A 318 -8.20 6.20 -9.00
N THR A 319 -7.45 5.57 -9.89
CA THR A 319 -7.21 4.13 -9.92
C THR A 319 -5.72 3.82 -10.07
N SER A 320 -5.36 2.55 -10.02
CA SER A 320 -3.99 2.10 -10.34
C SER A 320 -3.57 2.38 -11.79
N GLU A 321 -4.52 2.68 -12.67
CA GLU A 321 -4.27 2.93 -14.11
C GLU A 321 -4.41 4.41 -14.51
N GLY A 322 -4.83 5.29 -13.59
CA GLY A 322 -5.02 6.71 -13.84
C GLY A 322 -6.36 7.24 -13.38
N PHE A 323 -6.76 8.37 -13.95
CA PHE A 323 -7.99 9.07 -13.59
C PHE A 323 -9.14 8.75 -14.55
N TYR A 324 -10.34 8.64 -13.96
CA TYR A 324 -11.59 8.44 -14.68
C TYR A 324 -12.64 9.43 -14.19
N ALA A 325 -13.52 9.84 -15.11
CA ALA A 325 -14.70 10.64 -14.80
C ALA A 325 -15.95 9.76 -14.88
N ILE A 326 -16.86 9.90 -13.89
CA ILE A 326 -18.10 9.13 -13.81
C ILE A 326 -19.25 10.11 -13.55
N LYS A 327 -20.26 10.14 -14.41
CA LYS A 327 -21.42 11.02 -14.23
C LYS A 327 -22.26 10.62 -13.01
N ASP A 328 -22.47 9.34 -12.88
CA ASP A 328 -23.19 8.68 -11.77
C ASP A 328 -22.49 7.39 -11.43
N LEU A 329 -22.57 6.92 -10.19
CA LEU A 329 -21.90 5.70 -9.73
C LEU A 329 -22.35 4.41 -10.45
N MET A 330 -23.46 4.49 -11.21
CA MET A 330 -23.95 3.41 -12.07
C MET A 330 -23.59 3.60 -13.55
N ALA A 331 -22.93 4.71 -13.91
CA ALA A 331 -22.49 4.96 -15.28
C ALA A 331 -21.10 4.43 -15.56
N ALA A 332 -20.83 4.07 -16.82
CA ALA A 332 -19.51 3.61 -17.23
C ALA A 332 -18.44 4.72 -17.09
N PRO A 333 -17.34 4.46 -16.37
CA PRO A 333 -16.26 5.42 -16.22
C PRO A 333 -15.57 5.71 -17.55
N THR A 334 -15.23 6.98 -17.77
CA THR A 334 -14.47 7.45 -18.95
C THR A 334 -13.07 7.90 -18.54
N PRO A 335 -12.01 7.49 -19.26
CA PRO A 335 -10.65 7.87 -18.91
C PRO A 335 -10.43 9.38 -19.07
N VAL A 336 -9.73 9.99 -18.14
CA VAL A 336 -9.30 11.40 -18.20
C VAL A 336 -7.84 11.41 -18.65
N LEU A 337 -7.61 11.75 -19.92
CA LEU A 337 -6.28 11.66 -20.54
C LEU A 337 -5.35 12.79 -20.11
N HIS A 338 -5.89 13.98 -19.87
CA HIS A 338 -5.12 15.15 -19.43
C HIS A 338 -5.20 15.28 -17.93
N HIS A 339 -4.17 14.82 -17.24
CA HIS A 339 -4.08 14.79 -15.78
C HIS A 339 -2.66 15.06 -15.28
N PRO A 340 -2.49 15.42 -14.00
CA PRO A 340 -1.16 15.64 -13.42
C PRO A 340 -0.24 14.41 -13.50
N PRO A 341 1.09 14.63 -13.53
CA PRO A 341 2.06 13.55 -13.34
C PRO A 341 1.92 12.96 -11.94
N VAL A 342 1.60 11.69 -11.87
CA VAL A 342 1.44 10.97 -10.59
C VAL A 342 2.52 9.90 -10.48
N SER A 343 3.09 9.78 -9.28
CA SER A 343 4.04 8.72 -8.95
C SER A 343 3.41 7.34 -9.15
N VAL A 344 4.21 6.37 -9.54
CA VAL A 344 3.81 4.94 -9.56
C VAL A 344 3.37 4.41 -8.20
N MET A 345 3.71 5.13 -7.11
CA MET A 345 3.26 4.82 -5.75
C MET A 345 1.84 5.29 -5.46
N GLY A 346 1.24 6.07 -6.36
CA GLY A 346 -0.13 6.56 -6.28
C GLY A 346 -0.27 8.00 -5.80
N VAL A 347 -1.54 8.45 -5.71
CA VAL A 347 -1.95 9.75 -5.18
C VAL A 347 -2.07 9.68 -3.65
N ASN A 348 -1.52 10.68 -2.97
CA ASN A 348 -1.64 10.86 -1.52
C ASN A 348 -2.57 12.03 -1.16
N VAL A 349 -2.66 13.03 -2.03
CA VAL A 349 -3.52 14.20 -1.88
C VAL A 349 -4.43 14.31 -3.09
N MET A 350 -5.74 14.36 -2.86
CA MET A 350 -6.77 14.53 -3.89
C MET A 350 -7.91 15.36 -3.30
N GLN A 351 -7.80 16.66 -3.42
CA GLN A 351 -8.75 17.62 -2.84
C GLN A 351 -9.13 18.67 -3.88
N GLN A 352 -10.36 19.16 -3.82
CA GLN A 352 -10.80 20.27 -4.63
C GLN A 352 -10.88 21.55 -3.80
N THR A 353 -10.19 22.61 -4.21
CA THR A 353 -10.22 23.92 -3.56
C THR A 353 -11.60 24.56 -3.67
N VAL A 354 -11.83 25.65 -2.93
CA VAL A 354 -13.08 26.41 -2.98
C VAL A 354 -13.34 26.92 -4.41
N ASP A 355 -12.29 27.33 -5.10
CA ASP A 355 -12.33 27.85 -6.48
C ASP A 355 -12.51 26.77 -7.55
N GLY A 356 -12.57 25.49 -7.13
CA GLY A 356 -12.83 24.38 -8.03
C GLY A 356 -11.59 23.73 -8.65
N VAL A 357 -10.40 24.22 -8.37
CA VAL A 357 -9.12 23.64 -8.79
C VAL A 357 -8.81 22.40 -7.97
N TRP A 358 -8.26 21.38 -8.59
CA TRP A 358 -7.84 20.16 -7.93
C TRP A 358 -6.39 20.25 -7.46
N LEU A 359 -6.14 19.94 -6.20
CA LEU A 359 -4.82 19.69 -5.66
C LEU A 359 -4.55 18.20 -5.72
N ILE A 360 -3.57 17.81 -6.54
CA ILE A 360 -3.15 16.42 -6.71
C ILE A 360 -1.71 16.27 -6.26
N GLY A 361 -1.52 15.62 -5.12
CA GLY A 361 -0.20 15.38 -4.54
C GLY A 361 0.18 13.91 -4.57
N SER A 362 1.42 13.63 -4.90
CA SER A 362 2.03 12.30 -4.91
C SER A 362 3.53 12.40 -4.57
N PHE A 363 4.23 11.29 -4.54
CA PHE A 363 5.69 11.33 -4.39
C PHE A 363 6.43 11.92 -5.61
N SER A 364 5.73 12.23 -6.70
CA SER A 364 6.30 12.98 -7.83
C SER A 364 6.32 14.50 -7.61
N GLY A 365 5.47 15.01 -6.72
CA GLY A 365 5.23 16.42 -6.48
C GLY A 365 3.77 16.71 -6.18
N MET A 366 3.40 17.97 -6.22
CA MET A 366 2.03 18.47 -6.05
C MET A 366 1.66 19.41 -7.19
N TYR A 367 0.42 19.27 -7.69
CA TYR A 367 -0.04 19.98 -8.87
C TYR A 367 -1.42 20.58 -8.63
N GLU A 368 -1.62 21.79 -9.17
CA GLU A 368 -2.91 22.45 -9.31
C GLU A 368 -3.48 22.13 -10.67
N TRP A 369 -4.65 21.53 -10.70
CA TRP A 369 -5.29 21.03 -11.92
C TRP A 369 -6.70 21.57 -12.07
N ASP A 370 -6.88 22.45 -13.02
CA ASP A 370 -8.20 22.89 -13.45
C ASP A 370 -8.73 21.95 -14.56
N ARG A 371 -9.66 21.08 -14.17
CA ARG A 371 -10.29 20.14 -15.11
C ARG A 371 -11.20 20.81 -16.13
N GLN A 372 -11.68 22.03 -15.85
CA GLN A 372 -12.58 22.75 -16.76
C GLN A 372 -11.82 23.37 -17.92
N HIS A 373 -10.72 24.05 -17.63
CA HIS A 373 -9.91 24.74 -18.64
C HIS A 373 -8.71 23.92 -19.12
N GLY A 374 -8.43 22.79 -18.47
CA GLY A 374 -7.32 21.92 -18.81
C GLY A 374 -5.95 22.49 -18.41
N THR A 375 -5.89 23.46 -17.48
CA THR A 375 -4.63 24.02 -17.02
C THR A 375 -4.02 23.13 -15.92
N LEU A 376 -2.70 23.01 -15.96
CA LEU A 376 -1.93 22.21 -15.03
C LEU A 376 -0.69 22.99 -14.60
N ILE A 377 -0.55 23.29 -13.32
CA ILE A 377 0.50 24.08 -12.73
C ILE A 377 1.20 23.27 -11.62
N ASP A 378 2.52 23.29 -11.60
CA ASP A 378 3.29 22.76 -10.48
C ASP A 378 3.14 23.71 -9.28
N HIS A 379 2.66 23.17 -8.15
CA HIS A 379 2.30 23.94 -6.96
C HIS A 379 3.50 24.65 -6.30
N PHE A 380 4.70 24.07 -6.40
CA PHE A 380 5.90 24.64 -5.77
C PHE A 380 6.59 25.67 -6.65
N THR A 381 6.59 25.46 -7.95
CA THR A 381 7.30 26.36 -8.90
C THR A 381 6.38 27.39 -9.56
N HIS A 382 5.06 27.20 -9.47
CA HIS A 382 4.03 27.98 -10.16
C HIS A 382 4.20 28.00 -11.69
N GLN A 383 4.90 27.01 -12.25
CA GLN A 383 5.10 26.87 -13.68
C GLN A 383 4.13 25.86 -14.28
N ALA A 384 3.84 26.02 -15.56
CA ALA A 384 3.02 25.07 -16.29
C ALA A 384 3.68 23.68 -16.28
N ALA A 385 2.93 22.67 -15.85
CA ALA A 385 3.39 21.29 -15.85
C ALA A 385 2.89 20.55 -17.09
N GLN A 386 3.62 19.52 -17.52
CA GLN A 386 3.21 18.66 -18.62
C GLN A 386 2.49 17.42 -18.09
N PRO A 387 1.41 16.97 -18.75
CA PRO A 387 0.71 15.74 -18.40
C PRO A 387 1.54 14.51 -18.80
N THR A 388 2.59 14.25 -18.05
CA THR A 388 3.51 13.13 -18.28
C THR A 388 3.40 12.11 -17.16
N LYS A 389 4.05 10.94 -17.31
CA LYS A 389 4.17 9.99 -16.21
C LYS A 389 5.05 10.59 -15.11
N GLY A 390 4.56 10.55 -13.88
CA GLY A 390 5.32 11.00 -12.72
C GLY A 390 6.52 10.08 -12.44
N ILE A 391 7.55 10.67 -11.87
CA ILE A 391 8.72 9.93 -11.36
C ILE A 391 8.39 9.24 -10.03
N PRO A 392 9.06 8.15 -9.65
CA PRO A 392 8.79 7.46 -8.38
C PRO A 392 8.92 8.38 -7.16
N PHE A 393 9.98 9.20 -7.11
CA PHE A 393 10.22 10.20 -6.07
C PHE A 393 10.76 11.47 -6.70
N GLY A 394 10.01 12.57 -6.57
CA GLY A 394 10.42 13.92 -6.94
C GLY A 394 11.24 14.61 -5.85
N THR A 395 11.54 15.90 -6.09
CA THR A 395 12.18 16.77 -5.10
C THR A 395 11.29 16.93 -3.86
N HIS A 396 10.00 17.08 -4.07
CA HIS A 396 8.96 17.15 -3.05
C HIS A 396 8.11 15.88 -3.11
N ALA A 397 8.40 14.92 -2.20
CA ALA A 397 7.67 13.67 -2.12
C ALA A 397 6.44 13.85 -1.21
N VAL A 398 5.36 14.41 -1.75
CA VAL A 398 4.16 14.77 -0.98
C VAL A 398 3.46 13.53 -0.46
N ALA A 399 3.35 13.41 0.87
CA ALA A 399 2.70 12.32 1.59
C ALA A 399 1.35 12.72 2.20
N GLY A 400 1.15 14.03 2.45
CA GLY A 400 -0.08 14.55 3.04
C GLY A 400 -0.20 16.06 2.87
N TYR A 401 -1.41 16.56 3.13
CA TYR A 401 -1.75 17.95 2.95
C TYR A 401 -2.86 18.40 3.92
N SER A 402 -2.78 19.62 4.36
CA SER A 402 -3.81 20.27 5.17
C SER A 402 -3.92 21.76 4.85
N HIS A 403 -5.13 22.29 4.87
CA HIS A 403 -5.45 23.72 4.85
C HIS A 403 -6.35 24.11 6.03
N ASP A 404 -6.49 23.23 7.02
CA ASP A 404 -7.41 23.41 8.15
C ASP A 404 -6.82 24.23 9.30
N PHE A 405 -5.51 24.49 9.27
CA PHE A 405 -4.82 25.28 10.29
C PHE A 405 -4.87 26.79 10.01
N ILE A 406 -4.92 27.59 11.06
CA ILE A 406 -4.87 29.06 10.95
C ILE A 406 -3.50 29.53 10.44
N CYS A 407 -2.44 28.78 10.73
CA CYS A 407 -1.09 29.09 10.22
C CYS A 407 -0.95 28.93 8.70
N GLY A 408 -2.00 28.48 8.02
CA GLY A 408 -2.04 28.30 6.58
C GLY A 408 -1.86 26.86 6.13
N GLU A 409 -1.37 26.72 4.92
CA GLU A 409 -1.16 25.43 4.28
C GLU A 409 -0.02 24.64 4.93
N VAL A 410 -0.25 23.34 5.12
CA VAL A 410 0.73 22.38 5.62
C VAL A 410 0.90 21.27 4.61
N ILE A 411 2.10 21.11 4.08
CA ILE A 411 2.47 20.01 3.19
C ILE A 411 3.42 19.08 3.95
N ALA A 412 3.03 17.81 4.08
CA ALA A 412 3.88 16.79 4.66
C ALA A 412 4.69 16.07 3.57
N ASP A 413 5.98 16.31 3.51
CA ASP A 413 6.90 15.57 2.66
C ASP A 413 7.22 14.20 3.30
N TYR A 414 7.32 13.16 2.49
CA TYR A 414 7.58 11.80 2.98
C TYR A 414 8.93 11.64 3.68
N LYS A 415 9.95 12.39 3.23
CA LYS A 415 11.33 12.29 3.74
C LYS A 415 11.63 13.29 4.84
N THR A 416 11.18 14.53 4.66
CA THR A 416 11.52 15.65 5.54
C THR A 416 10.42 16.02 6.53
N GLY A 417 9.17 15.55 6.28
CA GLY A 417 8.02 15.90 7.10
C GLY A 417 7.48 17.30 6.80
N CYS A 418 6.95 17.97 7.82
CA CYS A 418 6.52 19.37 7.76
C CYS A 418 7.17 20.18 8.87
N ASP A 419 7.56 21.42 8.57
CA ASP A 419 8.23 22.31 9.53
C ASP A 419 7.24 23.14 10.38
N ASN A 420 5.98 23.24 9.94
CA ASN A 420 4.98 24.15 10.51
C ASN A 420 4.16 23.54 11.65
N LEU A 421 4.34 22.26 11.98
CA LEU A 421 3.62 21.60 13.05
C LEU A 421 4.60 21.04 14.09
N PRO A 422 4.35 21.26 15.39
CA PRO A 422 5.11 20.63 16.45
C PRO A 422 4.90 19.12 16.40
N GLN A 423 5.90 18.37 16.80
CA GLN A 423 5.84 16.92 16.86
C GLN A 423 5.07 16.49 18.10
N PRO A 424 4.05 15.61 17.98
CA PRO A 424 3.40 15.05 19.16
C PRO A 424 4.38 14.12 19.90
N HIS A 425 4.16 13.97 21.19
CA HIS A 425 4.88 12.96 21.97
C HIS A 425 4.31 11.58 21.62
N TRP A 426 5.13 10.74 21.00
CA TRP A 426 4.78 9.38 20.56
C TRP A 426 4.85 8.39 21.72
#